data_9a9ae9cf237edb4a6b4b8ba327833599
#
_entry.id   9a9ae9cf237edb4a6b4b8ba327833599
#
_cell.length_a   1.000
_cell.length_b   1.000
_cell.length_c   1.000
_cell.angle_alpha   90.00
_cell.angle_beta   90.00
_cell.angle_gamma   90.00
#
_symmetry.space_group_name_H-M   'P 1'
#
loop_
_entity.id
_entity.type
_entity.pdbx_description
1 polymer ?
#
loop_
_entity_poly.entity_id
_entity_poly.type
_entity_poly.pdbx_seq_one_letter_code
_entity_poly.pdbx_strand_id
1 'polypeptide(L)'
;MHNKWNNANVDQVLLRKGEEHLLYRGPEGSVVRNDHLVMSDIADGPALAALLRRLGLENGGLFCIPQGASDEVARAFGLKKGVPCTQWVYGGSEPPQVPAAEVRPITEEYLPLCAAHYHPEDGEAPYLRSRMEAGQLWGLFEGGQLAAFIGMHHEGSMGILEVLPEYRRRGLAMALEGWLIRWHLERGWTPFCHVYEDNPASHALQKKLGLTPAPEQVVWLWQPHEDGEDEE
;
A
#
# COMPACT_ATOMS: atom_id res chain seq x y z
N MET A 1 20.39 13.93 4.36
CA MET A 1 20.50 12.49 4.01
C MET A 1 19.08 12.02 3.75
N HIS A 2 18.73 11.68 2.52
CA HIS A 2 17.47 11.00 2.26
C HIS A 2 17.47 9.68 3.03
N ASN A 3 16.47 9.49 3.89
CA ASN A 3 16.31 8.23 4.58
C ASN A 3 15.72 7.24 3.58
N LYS A 4 16.45 6.18 3.24
CA LYS A 4 16.03 5.16 2.27
C LYS A 4 14.66 4.55 2.53
N TRP A 5 14.13 4.69 3.75
CA TRP A 5 12.81 4.17 4.13
C TRP A 5 11.67 5.10 3.74
N ASN A 6 11.90 6.42 3.61
CA ASN A 6 10.87 7.36 3.14
C ASN A 6 10.51 7.16 1.67
N ASN A 7 11.44 6.62 0.88
CA ASN A 7 11.29 6.47 -0.57
C ASN A 7 10.82 5.07 -0.99
N ALA A 8 10.52 4.17 -0.03
CA ALA A 8 10.26 2.78 -0.37
C ALA A 8 9.13 2.61 -1.40
N ASN A 9 8.06 3.39 -1.32
CA ASN A 9 6.96 3.37 -2.28
C ASN A 9 7.41 3.83 -3.70
N VAL A 10 8.19 4.92 -3.79
CA VAL A 10 8.73 5.45 -5.05
C VAL A 10 9.73 4.46 -5.66
N ASP A 11 10.70 4.01 -4.86
CA ASP A 11 11.76 3.10 -5.30
C ASP A 11 11.20 1.76 -5.77
N GLN A 12 10.14 1.25 -5.12
CA GLN A 12 9.54 -0.02 -5.52
C GLN A 12 8.77 0.07 -6.84
N VAL A 13 8.17 1.20 -7.16
CA VAL A 13 7.58 1.38 -8.50
C VAL A 13 8.66 1.29 -9.57
N LEU A 14 9.75 2.02 -9.40
CA LEU A 14 10.86 2.02 -10.36
C LEU A 14 11.52 0.64 -10.49
N LEU A 15 11.77 -0.02 -9.37
CA LEU A 15 12.37 -1.36 -9.36
C LEU A 15 11.49 -2.41 -10.06
N ARG A 16 10.17 -2.33 -9.91
CA ARG A 16 9.21 -3.34 -10.40
C ARG A 16 8.67 -3.04 -11.78
N LYS A 17 8.55 -1.78 -12.13
CA LYS A 17 7.89 -1.32 -13.36
C LYS A 17 8.85 -0.72 -14.38
N GLY A 18 9.97 -0.13 -13.93
CA GLY A 18 10.98 0.49 -14.79
C GLY A 18 11.07 2.01 -14.66
N GLU A 19 12.15 2.55 -15.19
CA GLU A 19 12.45 3.99 -15.15
C GLU A 19 11.50 4.83 -16.04
N GLU A 20 10.73 4.24 -16.93
CA GLU A 20 9.68 4.91 -17.71
C GLU A 20 8.54 5.46 -16.84
N HIS A 21 8.43 4.99 -15.60
CA HIS A 21 7.48 5.51 -14.61
C HIS A 21 8.01 6.74 -13.84
N LEU A 22 9.31 7.09 -14.01
CA LEU A 22 9.93 8.26 -13.41
C LEU A 22 9.57 9.51 -14.20
N LEU A 23 8.85 10.45 -13.59
CA LEU A 23 8.50 11.74 -14.20
C LEU A 23 9.48 12.84 -13.84
N TYR A 24 10.09 12.74 -12.66
CA TYR A 24 11.05 13.71 -12.17
C TYR A 24 12.01 13.09 -11.14
N ARG A 25 13.29 13.49 -11.20
CA ARG A 25 14.30 13.25 -10.16
C ARG A 25 15.18 14.49 -10.01
N GLY A 26 15.28 15.02 -8.80
CA GLY A 26 16.07 16.19 -8.45
C GLY A 26 16.63 16.11 -7.03
N PRO A 27 17.34 17.16 -6.58
CA PRO A 27 17.92 17.20 -5.24
C PRO A 27 16.87 17.18 -4.13
N GLU A 28 15.65 17.63 -4.40
CA GLU A 28 14.52 17.64 -3.47
C GLU A 28 13.80 16.28 -3.36
N GLY A 29 13.99 15.38 -4.34
CA GLY A 29 13.36 14.07 -4.39
C GLY A 29 12.89 13.68 -5.79
N SER A 30 11.92 12.79 -5.86
CA SER A 30 11.42 12.18 -7.09
C SER A 30 9.89 12.24 -7.18
N VAL A 31 9.37 12.20 -8.42
CA VAL A 31 7.96 11.98 -8.74
C VAL A 31 7.86 10.80 -9.69
N VAL A 32 7.06 9.82 -9.34
CA VAL A 32 6.74 8.66 -10.19
C VAL A 32 5.25 8.57 -10.45
N ARG A 33 4.88 7.95 -11.56
CA ARG A 33 3.48 7.66 -11.90
C ARG A 33 3.31 6.19 -12.25
N ASN A 34 2.32 5.57 -11.63
CA ASN A 34 1.90 4.22 -11.94
C ASN A 34 0.40 4.25 -12.25
N ASP A 35 0.04 4.20 -13.54
CA ASP A 35 -1.32 4.40 -14.05
C ASP A 35 -1.93 5.74 -13.59
N HIS A 36 -2.96 5.69 -12.75
CA HIS A 36 -3.65 6.86 -12.17
C HIS A 36 -3.04 7.33 -10.84
N LEU A 37 -2.04 6.59 -10.31
CA LEU A 37 -1.41 6.89 -9.03
C LEU A 37 -0.11 7.68 -9.23
N VAL A 38 -0.02 8.85 -8.64
CA VAL A 38 1.18 9.69 -8.56
C VAL A 38 1.78 9.56 -7.18
N MET A 39 3.08 9.27 -7.09
CA MET A 39 3.79 9.19 -5.83
C MET A 39 5.02 10.09 -5.84
N SER A 40 5.35 10.62 -4.67
CA SER A 40 6.52 11.46 -4.47
C SER A 40 7.10 11.27 -3.07
N ASP A 41 8.39 11.51 -2.93
CA ASP A 41 9.12 11.61 -1.67
C ASP A 41 9.53 13.07 -1.34
N ILE A 42 9.02 14.05 -2.09
CA ILE A 42 9.26 15.48 -1.88
C ILE A 42 8.36 15.99 -0.76
N ALA A 43 8.98 16.39 0.38
CA ALA A 43 8.25 16.85 1.56
C ALA A 43 7.91 18.37 1.54
N ASP A 44 8.56 19.15 0.68
CA ASP A 44 8.26 20.58 0.51
C ASP A 44 6.98 20.77 -0.32
N GLY A 45 5.88 21.14 0.34
CA GLY A 45 4.57 21.27 -0.28
C GLY A 45 4.50 22.26 -1.43
N PRO A 46 4.96 23.52 -1.26
CA PRO A 46 5.04 24.50 -2.34
C PRO A 46 5.85 24.01 -3.55
N ALA A 47 7.03 23.43 -3.30
CA ALA A 47 7.88 22.89 -4.36
C ALA A 47 7.20 21.74 -5.10
N LEU A 48 6.59 20.80 -4.38
CA LEU A 48 5.87 19.67 -4.96
C LEU A 48 4.67 20.15 -5.78
N ALA A 49 3.83 21.04 -5.24
CA ALA A 49 2.67 21.56 -5.96
C ALA A 49 3.05 22.27 -7.28
N ALA A 50 4.12 23.08 -7.24
CA ALA A 50 4.65 23.74 -8.45
C ALA A 50 5.18 22.74 -9.47
N LEU A 51 5.88 21.68 -9.01
CA LEU A 51 6.39 20.61 -9.85
C LEU A 51 5.26 19.81 -10.50
N LEU A 52 4.25 19.40 -9.74
CA LEU A 52 3.09 18.64 -10.25
C LEU A 52 2.33 19.42 -11.33
N ARG A 53 2.15 20.77 -11.17
CA ARG A 53 1.59 21.63 -12.23
C ARG A 53 2.46 21.63 -13.48
N ARG A 54 3.77 21.78 -13.33
CA ARG A 54 4.70 21.76 -14.47
C ARG A 54 4.66 20.43 -15.23
N LEU A 55 4.37 19.34 -14.52
CA LEU A 55 4.21 18.00 -15.10
C LEU A 55 2.79 17.73 -15.65
N GLY A 56 1.84 18.65 -15.48
CA GLY A 56 0.46 18.48 -15.93
C GLY A 56 -0.32 17.44 -15.11
N LEU A 57 -0.03 17.32 -13.82
CA LEU A 57 -0.59 16.29 -12.94
C LEU A 57 -1.64 16.81 -11.95
N GLU A 58 -2.07 18.05 -12.05
CA GLU A 58 -3.06 18.66 -11.15
C GLU A 58 -4.42 17.95 -11.15
N ASN A 59 -4.75 17.26 -12.25
CA ASN A 59 -5.96 16.44 -12.40
C ASN A 59 -5.65 14.93 -12.33
N GLY A 60 -4.57 14.56 -11.69
CA GLY A 60 -3.90 13.25 -11.78
C GLY A 60 -4.51 12.10 -10.98
N GLY A 61 -5.76 12.17 -10.52
CA GLY A 61 -6.40 11.03 -9.87
C GLY A 61 -5.98 10.85 -8.40
N LEU A 62 -5.21 9.80 -8.09
CA LEU A 62 -4.81 9.45 -6.74
C LEU A 62 -3.35 9.83 -6.48
N PHE A 63 -3.05 10.38 -5.30
CA PHE A 63 -1.69 10.73 -4.89
C PHE A 63 -1.32 10.03 -3.59
N CYS A 64 -0.07 9.58 -3.46
CA CYS A 64 0.53 9.14 -2.21
C CYS A 64 1.83 9.94 -2.01
N ILE A 65 1.80 10.90 -1.09
CA ILE A 65 2.87 11.89 -0.89
C ILE A 65 3.20 12.05 0.59
N PRO A 66 4.38 12.62 0.93
CA PRO A 66 4.73 12.91 2.31
C PRO A 66 3.71 13.82 3.00
N GLN A 67 3.45 13.55 4.29
CA GLN A 67 2.52 14.34 5.10
C GLN A 67 2.88 15.82 5.10
N GLY A 68 4.18 16.16 5.15
CA GLY A 68 4.66 17.54 5.11
C GLY A 68 4.23 18.33 3.88
N ALA A 69 4.01 17.64 2.73
CA ALA A 69 3.56 18.28 1.49
C ALA A 69 2.03 18.26 1.31
N SER A 70 1.32 17.42 2.06
CA SER A 70 -0.06 17.05 1.74
C SER A 70 -1.06 18.19 1.82
N ASP A 71 -0.95 19.08 2.82
CA ASP A 71 -1.89 20.20 2.98
C ASP A 71 -1.79 21.21 1.84
N GLU A 72 -0.58 21.52 1.41
CA GLU A 72 -0.35 22.45 0.30
C GLU A 72 -0.83 21.89 -1.04
N VAL A 73 -0.52 20.61 -1.31
CA VAL A 73 -0.94 19.94 -2.55
C VAL A 73 -2.46 19.79 -2.57
N ALA A 74 -3.09 19.36 -1.48
CA ALA A 74 -4.53 19.23 -1.36
C ALA A 74 -5.24 20.58 -1.63
N ARG A 75 -4.77 21.64 -0.97
CA ARG A 75 -5.29 23.00 -1.17
C ARG A 75 -5.09 23.51 -2.60
N ALA A 76 -3.91 23.27 -3.18
CA ALA A 76 -3.54 23.77 -4.51
C ALA A 76 -4.35 23.13 -5.65
N PHE A 77 -4.85 21.91 -5.45
CA PHE A 77 -5.54 21.12 -6.47
C PHE A 77 -6.98 20.76 -6.11
N GLY A 78 -7.49 21.24 -4.96
CA GLY A 78 -8.86 20.94 -4.51
C GLY A 78 -9.09 19.46 -4.14
N LEU A 79 -8.05 18.77 -3.64
CA LEU A 79 -8.13 17.35 -3.34
C LEU A 79 -8.67 17.10 -1.93
N LYS A 80 -9.40 15.99 -1.77
CA LYS A 80 -9.67 15.39 -0.45
C LYS A 80 -8.39 14.75 0.09
N LYS A 81 -8.29 14.69 1.42
CA LYS A 81 -7.13 14.21 2.15
C LYS A 81 -7.54 13.10 3.10
N GLY A 82 -6.87 11.95 3.00
CA GLY A 82 -7.03 10.84 3.92
C GLY A 82 -6.25 11.00 5.22
N VAL A 83 -6.40 10.02 6.10
CA VAL A 83 -5.63 9.92 7.35
C VAL A 83 -4.16 9.61 7.05
N PRO A 84 -3.22 10.14 7.85
CA PRO A 84 -1.81 9.79 7.69
C PRO A 84 -1.56 8.29 7.89
N CYS A 85 -0.63 7.76 7.10
CA CYS A 85 -0.17 6.38 7.19
C CYS A 85 1.31 6.33 7.54
N THR A 86 1.68 5.46 8.46
CA THR A 86 3.08 5.10 8.66
C THR A 86 3.49 4.09 7.58
N GLN A 87 4.54 4.43 6.81
CA GLN A 87 5.17 3.47 5.91
C GLN A 87 6.10 2.57 6.71
N TRP A 88 5.84 1.27 6.69
CA TRP A 88 6.67 0.25 7.30
C TRP A 88 7.46 -0.50 6.25
N VAL A 89 8.76 -0.72 6.49
CA VAL A 89 9.68 -1.31 5.50
C VAL A 89 10.45 -2.46 6.13
N TYR A 90 10.51 -3.58 5.43
CA TYR A 90 11.34 -4.71 5.83
C TYR A 90 12.76 -4.55 5.27
N GLY A 91 13.73 -4.37 6.16
CA GLY A 91 15.14 -4.13 5.80
C GLY A 91 16.02 -5.37 5.85
N GLY A 92 15.47 -6.54 6.21
CA GLY A 92 16.22 -7.79 6.27
C GLY A 92 16.47 -8.39 4.89
N SER A 93 17.56 -9.14 4.74
CA SER A 93 17.85 -9.94 3.53
C SER A 93 17.24 -11.34 3.59
N GLU A 94 16.95 -11.84 4.81
CA GLU A 94 16.31 -13.12 5.05
C GLU A 94 14.88 -12.92 5.54
N PRO A 95 13.93 -13.79 5.16
CA PRO A 95 12.55 -13.66 5.60
C PRO A 95 12.41 -13.88 7.11
N PRO A 96 11.39 -13.27 7.75
CA PRO A 96 11.13 -13.48 9.16
C PRO A 96 10.77 -14.95 9.43
N GLN A 97 11.12 -15.42 10.64
CA GLN A 97 10.72 -16.76 11.09
C GLN A 97 9.24 -16.75 11.48
N VAL A 98 8.41 -17.37 10.67
CA VAL A 98 6.95 -17.47 10.88
C VAL A 98 6.50 -18.93 10.74
N PRO A 99 5.34 -19.32 11.32
CA PRO A 99 4.77 -20.64 11.11
C PRO A 99 4.58 -20.94 9.62
N ALA A 100 4.82 -22.18 9.24
CA ALA A 100 4.50 -22.65 7.89
C ALA A 100 3.00 -22.56 7.65
N ALA A 101 2.61 -22.15 6.44
CA ALA A 101 1.24 -22.02 6.05
C ALA A 101 1.04 -22.52 4.62
N GLU A 102 -0.13 -23.11 4.34
CA GLU A 102 -0.57 -23.42 2.98
C GLU A 102 -1.12 -22.13 2.35
N VAL A 103 -0.31 -21.51 1.49
CA VAL A 103 -0.68 -20.28 0.79
C VAL A 103 -0.78 -20.54 -0.70
N ARG A 104 -1.89 -20.14 -1.31
CA ARG A 104 -2.13 -20.27 -2.75
C ARG A 104 -2.89 -19.05 -3.28
N PRO A 105 -2.85 -18.77 -4.60
CA PRO A 105 -3.62 -17.68 -5.20
C PRO A 105 -5.11 -17.81 -4.89
N ILE A 106 -5.77 -16.67 -4.66
CA ILE A 106 -7.24 -16.60 -4.62
C ILE A 106 -7.78 -16.81 -6.04
N THR A 107 -8.86 -17.57 -6.13
CA THR A 107 -9.61 -17.80 -7.36
C THR A 107 -10.99 -17.19 -7.27
N GLU A 108 -11.71 -17.13 -8.40
CA GLU A 108 -13.03 -16.52 -8.52
C GLU A 108 -14.04 -17.02 -7.47
N GLU A 109 -13.95 -18.30 -7.08
CA GLU A 109 -14.86 -18.89 -6.09
C GLU A 109 -14.75 -18.28 -4.69
N TYR A 110 -13.57 -17.77 -4.31
CA TYR A 110 -13.31 -17.14 -3.00
C TYR A 110 -13.51 -15.63 -3.00
N LEU A 111 -13.59 -15.00 -4.17
CA LEU A 111 -13.68 -13.54 -4.28
C LEU A 111 -14.88 -12.95 -3.55
N PRO A 112 -16.10 -13.53 -3.61
CA PRO A 112 -17.24 -13.03 -2.84
C PRO A 112 -17.00 -13.06 -1.32
N LEU A 113 -16.31 -14.09 -0.82
CA LEU A 113 -15.97 -14.21 0.59
C LEU A 113 -14.93 -13.14 0.99
N CYS A 114 -13.92 -12.92 0.16
CA CYS A 114 -12.93 -11.85 0.39
C CYS A 114 -13.61 -10.48 0.42
N ALA A 115 -14.49 -10.19 -0.55
CA ALA A 115 -15.21 -8.92 -0.63
C ALA A 115 -16.16 -8.68 0.55
N ALA A 116 -16.73 -9.75 1.11
CA ALA A 116 -17.59 -9.65 2.29
C ALA A 116 -16.83 -9.30 3.59
N HIS A 117 -15.50 -9.42 3.59
CA HIS A 117 -14.66 -9.20 4.77
C HIS A 117 -13.66 -8.05 4.62
N TYR A 118 -13.42 -7.57 3.40
CA TYR A 118 -12.52 -6.46 3.13
C TYR A 118 -13.33 -5.23 2.72
N HIS A 119 -13.49 -4.29 3.64
CA HIS A 119 -14.20 -3.02 3.44
C HIS A 119 -15.53 -3.20 2.67
N PRO A 120 -16.46 -4.03 3.17
CA PRO A 120 -17.71 -4.35 2.46
C PRO A 120 -18.56 -3.10 2.20
N GLU A 121 -18.46 -2.07 3.05
CA GLU A 121 -19.12 -0.78 2.93
C GLU A 121 -18.64 0.05 1.73
N ASP A 122 -17.35 -0.11 1.34
CA ASP A 122 -16.72 0.66 0.26
C ASP A 122 -16.88 0.02 -1.12
N GLY A 123 -17.52 -1.17 -1.19
CA GLY A 123 -17.75 -1.87 -2.46
C GLY A 123 -16.49 -2.37 -3.16
N GLU A 124 -15.47 -2.79 -2.40
CA GLU A 124 -14.13 -3.14 -2.88
C GLU A 124 -14.04 -4.41 -3.78
N ALA A 125 -15.15 -5.08 -4.08
CA ALA A 125 -15.15 -6.28 -4.92
C ALA A 125 -14.46 -6.10 -6.29
N PRO A 126 -14.67 -4.98 -7.05
CA PRO A 126 -13.96 -4.75 -8.31
C PRO A 126 -12.45 -4.59 -8.11
N TYR A 127 -12.03 -3.95 -7.01
CA TYR A 127 -10.63 -3.78 -6.67
C TYR A 127 -9.97 -5.12 -6.36
N LEU A 128 -10.56 -5.94 -5.49
CA LEU A 128 -10.07 -7.28 -5.17
C LEU A 128 -9.96 -8.16 -6.42
N ARG A 129 -10.94 -8.09 -7.32
CA ARG A 129 -10.91 -8.77 -8.61
C ARG A 129 -9.70 -8.37 -9.43
N SER A 130 -9.43 -7.07 -9.53
CA SER A 130 -8.27 -6.55 -10.26
C SER A 130 -6.95 -7.07 -9.67
N ARG A 131 -6.86 -7.25 -8.33
CA ARG A 131 -5.67 -7.81 -7.68
C ARG A 131 -5.55 -9.31 -7.91
N MET A 132 -6.66 -10.03 -7.86
CA MET A 132 -6.71 -11.45 -8.20
C MET A 132 -6.27 -11.71 -9.64
N GLU A 133 -6.83 -10.99 -10.62
CA GLU A 133 -6.48 -11.10 -12.04
C GLU A 133 -5.00 -10.75 -12.30
N ALA A 134 -4.44 -9.81 -11.54
CA ALA A 134 -3.02 -9.49 -11.56
C ALA A 134 -2.12 -10.54 -10.88
N GLY A 135 -2.70 -11.61 -10.29
CA GLY A 135 -1.97 -12.62 -9.52
C GLY A 135 -1.38 -12.07 -8.21
N GLN A 136 -2.03 -11.05 -7.63
CA GLN A 136 -1.57 -10.29 -6.46
C GLN A 136 -2.52 -10.40 -5.28
N LEU A 137 -3.28 -11.48 -5.18
CA LEU A 137 -4.17 -11.81 -4.08
C LEU A 137 -4.02 -13.29 -3.72
N TRP A 138 -3.67 -13.60 -2.46
CA TRP A 138 -3.39 -14.95 -1.98
C TRP A 138 -4.20 -15.28 -0.74
N GLY A 139 -4.56 -16.53 -0.59
CA GLY A 139 -5.24 -17.07 0.57
C GLY A 139 -4.38 -18.05 1.35
N LEU A 140 -4.52 -18.04 2.67
CA LEU A 140 -4.05 -19.05 3.58
C LEU A 140 -5.20 -20.02 3.87
N PHE A 141 -4.95 -21.31 3.70
CA PHE A 141 -5.95 -22.35 3.84
C PHE A 141 -5.68 -23.27 5.03
N GLU A 142 -6.72 -23.63 5.76
CA GLU A 142 -6.70 -24.64 6.81
C GLU A 142 -7.77 -25.69 6.55
N GLY A 143 -7.37 -26.96 6.48
CA GLY A 143 -8.30 -28.04 6.16
C GLY A 143 -9.06 -27.87 4.83
N GLY A 144 -8.45 -27.16 3.87
CA GLY A 144 -9.05 -26.86 2.58
C GLY A 144 -9.98 -25.63 2.56
N GLN A 145 -10.22 -25.00 3.71
CA GLN A 145 -11.05 -23.80 3.85
C GLN A 145 -10.19 -22.53 3.87
N LEU A 146 -10.64 -21.45 3.23
CA LEU A 146 -10.00 -20.15 3.32
C LEU A 146 -10.09 -19.64 4.76
N ALA A 147 -8.95 -19.35 5.38
CA ALA A 147 -8.85 -18.86 6.76
C ALA A 147 -8.39 -17.40 6.84
N ALA A 148 -7.59 -16.97 5.87
CA ALA A 148 -7.10 -15.60 5.78
C ALA A 148 -6.72 -15.30 4.33
N PHE A 149 -6.65 -14.02 3.98
CA PHE A 149 -6.14 -13.59 2.67
C PHE A 149 -5.29 -12.33 2.80
N ILE A 150 -4.40 -12.12 1.82
CA ILE A 150 -3.49 -10.99 1.72
C ILE A 150 -3.28 -10.63 0.26
N GLY A 151 -3.00 -9.37 -0.01
CA GLY A 151 -2.70 -8.93 -1.36
C GLY A 151 -1.61 -7.88 -1.43
N MET A 152 -1.38 -7.41 -2.65
CA MET A 152 -0.55 -6.25 -2.95
C MET A 152 -1.37 -5.18 -3.63
N HIS A 153 -1.22 -3.95 -3.18
CA HIS A 153 -1.79 -2.79 -3.85
C HIS A 153 -1.07 -2.48 -5.18
N HIS A 154 -1.61 -1.54 -5.96
CA HIS A 154 -1.07 -1.19 -7.29
C HIS A 154 0.37 -0.74 -7.26
N GLU A 155 0.76 0.03 -6.24
CA GLU A 155 2.12 0.52 -6.03
C GLU A 155 3.06 -0.55 -5.49
N GLY A 156 2.52 -1.69 -5.05
CA GLY A 156 3.28 -2.84 -4.56
C GLY A 156 3.45 -2.91 -3.06
N SER A 157 2.75 -2.07 -2.31
CA SER A 157 2.69 -2.26 -0.86
C SER A 157 1.92 -3.55 -0.52
N MET A 158 2.36 -4.24 0.51
CA MET A 158 1.62 -5.34 1.13
C MET A 158 0.39 -4.78 1.83
N GLY A 159 -0.75 -5.43 1.68
CA GLY A 159 -2.00 -5.00 2.31
C GLY A 159 -3.12 -5.99 2.03
N ILE A 160 -4.37 -5.54 2.08
CA ILE A 160 -5.53 -6.41 1.85
C ILE A 160 -5.49 -7.62 2.80
N LEU A 161 -4.97 -7.44 4.02
CA LEU A 161 -4.78 -8.52 4.98
C LEU A 161 -6.01 -8.67 5.87
N GLU A 162 -6.70 -9.79 5.71
CA GLU A 162 -7.82 -10.17 6.57
C GLU A 162 -7.69 -11.61 7.08
N VAL A 163 -8.04 -11.80 8.35
CA VAL A 163 -8.22 -13.12 8.96
C VAL A 163 -9.68 -13.29 9.29
N LEU A 164 -10.31 -14.33 8.70
CA LEU A 164 -11.72 -14.59 8.90
C LEU A 164 -12.03 -14.79 10.40
N PRO A 165 -13.18 -14.32 10.89
CA PRO A 165 -13.46 -14.24 12.34
C PRO A 165 -13.21 -15.51 13.13
N GLU A 166 -13.61 -16.68 12.60
CA GLU A 166 -13.47 -18.00 13.23
C GLU A 166 -12.00 -18.49 13.29
N TYR A 167 -11.09 -17.87 12.53
CA TYR A 167 -9.67 -18.22 12.48
C TYR A 167 -8.77 -17.21 13.21
N ARG A 168 -9.34 -16.14 13.78
CA ARG A 168 -8.58 -15.09 14.48
C ARG A 168 -7.84 -15.63 15.70
N ARG A 169 -6.81 -14.88 16.16
CA ARG A 169 -5.99 -15.16 17.36
C ARG A 169 -5.16 -16.44 17.29
N ARG A 170 -4.89 -16.94 16.08
CA ARG A 170 -4.11 -18.18 15.83
C ARG A 170 -2.79 -17.91 15.13
N GLY A 171 -2.37 -16.65 14.99
CA GLY A 171 -1.11 -16.25 14.36
C GLY A 171 -1.13 -16.24 12.83
N LEU A 172 -2.30 -16.42 12.19
CA LEU A 172 -2.40 -16.57 10.74
C LEU A 172 -2.00 -15.28 9.98
N ALA A 173 -2.31 -14.09 10.52
CA ALA A 173 -1.85 -12.83 9.93
C ALA A 173 -0.31 -12.78 9.84
N MET A 174 0.38 -13.18 10.91
CA MET A 174 1.85 -13.21 10.93
C MET A 174 2.43 -14.26 9.98
N ALA A 175 1.80 -15.44 9.88
CA ALA A 175 2.22 -16.49 8.96
C ALA A 175 2.06 -16.03 7.49
N LEU A 176 0.92 -15.43 7.17
CA LEU A 176 0.58 -15.02 5.81
C LEU A 176 1.39 -13.80 5.35
N GLU A 177 1.53 -12.77 6.18
CA GLU A 177 2.34 -11.60 5.84
C GLU A 177 3.83 -11.93 5.80
N GLY A 178 4.33 -12.78 6.70
CA GLY A 178 5.70 -13.30 6.65
C GLY A 178 5.99 -14.12 5.38
N TRP A 179 5.00 -14.88 4.90
CA TRP A 179 5.07 -15.52 3.59
C TRP A 179 5.18 -14.49 2.45
N LEU A 180 4.39 -13.41 2.48
CA LEU A 180 4.43 -12.37 1.45
C LEU A 180 5.75 -11.58 1.50
N ILE A 181 6.33 -11.34 2.68
CA ILE A 181 7.68 -10.78 2.82
C ILE A 181 8.70 -11.67 2.09
N ARG A 182 8.68 -12.98 2.32
CA ARG A 182 9.54 -13.95 1.62
C ARG A 182 9.36 -13.86 0.12
N TRP A 183 8.13 -13.86 -0.35
CA TRP A 183 7.78 -13.77 -1.77
C TRP A 183 8.34 -12.51 -2.45
N HIS A 184 8.39 -11.36 -1.74
CA HIS A 184 9.04 -10.13 -2.23
C HIS A 184 10.56 -10.30 -2.28
N LEU A 185 11.19 -10.80 -1.21
CA LEU A 185 12.64 -10.97 -1.13
C LEU A 185 13.18 -11.90 -2.22
N GLU A 186 12.47 -13.00 -2.53
CA GLU A 186 12.81 -13.92 -3.62
C GLU A 186 12.83 -13.25 -5.00
N ARG A 187 12.16 -12.09 -5.14
CA ARG A 187 12.12 -11.27 -6.36
C ARG A 187 13.07 -10.08 -6.33
N GLY A 188 13.85 -9.95 -5.27
CA GLY A 188 14.72 -8.80 -5.05
C GLY A 188 13.97 -7.50 -4.74
N TRP A 189 12.70 -7.59 -4.33
CA TRP A 189 11.87 -6.45 -3.96
C TRP A 189 11.96 -6.17 -2.47
N THR A 190 11.86 -4.88 -2.10
CA THR A 190 11.79 -4.48 -0.69
C THR A 190 10.33 -4.58 -0.22
N PRO A 191 10.01 -5.46 0.75
CA PRO A 191 8.66 -5.51 1.30
C PRO A 191 8.34 -4.24 2.07
N PHE A 192 7.19 -3.62 1.83
CA PHE A 192 6.71 -2.45 2.56
C PHE A 192 5.19 -2.44 2.61
N CYS A 193 4.63 -1.71 3.57
CA CYS A 193 3.19 -1.48 3.68
C CYS A 193 2.90 -0.09 4.25
N HIS A 194 1.67 0.38 4.06
CA HIS A 194 1.14 1.57 4.68
C HIS A 194 0.12 1.18 5.76
N VAL A 195 0.31 1.70 6.96
CA VAL A 195 -0.58 1.41 8.10
C VAL A 195 -1.17 2.71 8.60
N TYR A 196 -2.50 2.82 8.60
CA TYR A 196 -3.21 3.94 9.17
C TYR A 196 -2.86 4.12 10.64
N GLU A 197 -2.75 5.37 11.09
CA GLU A 197 -2.27 5.70 12.44
C GLU A 197 -3.17 5.13 13.55
N ASP A 198 -4.44 4.99 13.30
CA ASP A 198 -5.47 4.45 14.19
C ASP A 198 -5.59 2.92 14.15
N ASN A 199 -4.68 2.19 13.47
CA ASN A 199 -4.68 0.73 13.40
C ASN A 199 -3.56 0.10 14.26
N PRO A 200 -3.72 0.05 15.61
CA PRO A 200 -2.68 -0.47 16.51
C PRO A 200 -2.39 -1.96 16.29
N ALA A 201 -3.36 -2.74 15.80
CA ALA A 201 -3.19 -4.16 15.53
C ALA A 201 -2.19 -4.39 14.38
N SER A 202 -2.33 -3.65 13.30
CA SER A 202 -1.41 -3.70 12.17
C SER A 202 -0.02 -3.19 12.57
N HIS A 203 0.09 -2.07 13.29
CA HIS A 203 1.38 -1.59 13.82
C HIS A 203 2.10 -2.64 14.68
N ALA A 204 1.36 -3.36 15.55
CA ALA A 204 1.93 -4.42 16.38
C ALA A 204 2.40 -5.62 15.55
N LEU A 205 1.69 -5.95 14.46
CA LEU A 205 2.06 -7.01 13.52
C LEU A 205 3.37 -6.65 12.80
N GLN A 206 3.49 -5.42 12.27
CA GLN A 206 4.68 -4.96 11.57
C GLN A 206 5.94 -5.04 12.47
N LYS A 207 5.82 -4.58 13.72
CA LYS A 207 6.91 -4.69 14.73
C LYS A 207 7.33 -6.13 14.96
N LYS A 208 6.38 -7.05 15.09
CA LYS A 208 6.65 -8.49 15.32
C LYS A 208 7.34 -9.14 14.13
N LEU A 209 7.00 -8.72 12.90
CA LEU A 209 7.63 -9.20 11.67
C LEU A 209 9.01 -8.56 11.41
N GLY A 210 9.41 -7.56 12.22
CA GLY A 210 10.71 -6.91 12.10
C GLY A 210 10.78 -5.79 11.09
N LEU A 211 9.62 -5.24 10.65
CA LEU A 211 9.61 -4.04 9.84
C LEU A 211 9.96 -2.82 10.69
N THR A 212 10.55 -1.83 10.02
CA THR A 212 10.94 -0.54 10.61
C THR A 212 10.04 0.56 10.05
N PRO A 213 9.48 1.44 10.90
CA PRO A 213 8.71 2.57 10.42
C PRO A 213 9.60 3.60 9.75
N ALA A 214 9.16 4.15 8.63
CA ALA A 214 9.77 5.34 8.05
C ALA A 214 9.58 6.53 9.00
N PRO A 215 10.56 7.45 9.08
CA PRO A 215 10.45 8.66 9.92
C PRO A 215 9.32 9.59 9.49
N GLU A 216 8.98 9.60 8.23
CA GLU A 216 7.97 10.45 7.63
C GLU A 216 6.75 9.64 7.25
N GLN A 217 5.57 10.16 7.60
CA GLN A 217 4.30 9.57 7.21
C GLN A 217 3.93 9.98 5.79
N VAL A 218 3.15 9.16 5.13
CA VAL A 218 2.54 9.45 3.82
C VAL A 218 1.04 9.68 3.97
N VAL A 219 0.48 10.43 3.04
CA VAL A 219 -0.95 10.74 2.98
C VAL A 219 -1.45 10.47 1.58
N TRP A 220 -2.61 9.86 1.51
CA TRP A 220 -3.35 9.66 0.27
C TRP A 220 -4.24 10.85 0.00
N LEU A 221 -4.23 11.36 -1.25
CA LEU A 221 -5.08 12.47 -1.71
C LEU A 221 -5.81 12.02 -2.97
N TRP A 222 -7.08 12.45 -3.15
CA TRP A 222 -7.88 12.12 -4.31
C TRP A 222 -8.82 13.25 -4.70
N GLN A 223 -9.31 13.23 -5.95
CA GLN A 223 -10.32 14.16 -6.42
C GLN A 223 -11.65 13.89 -5.70
N PRO A 224 -12.38 14.91 -5.24
CA PRO A 224 -13.75 14.75 -4.80
C PRO A 224 -14.58 14.09 -5.92
N HIS A 225 -15.44 13.14 -5.58
CA HIS A 225 -16.44 12.68 -6.54
C HIS A 225 -17.41 13.83 -6.87
N GLU A 226 -17.79 13.99 -8.15
CA GLU A 226 -18.72 15.04 -8.56
C GLU A 226 -20.17 14.78 -8.09
N ASP A 227 -20.47 13.55 -7.67
CA ASP A 227 -21.76 13.17 -7.14
C ASP A 227 -21.78 13.45 -5.64
N GLY A 228 -22.57 14.48 -5.27
CA GLY A 228 -22.69 15.04 -3.92
C GLY A 228 -23.39 14.11 -2.93
N GLU A 229 -22.80 12.96 -2.63
CA GLU A 229 -23.17 12.09 -1.51
C GLU A 229 -21.96 11.89 -0.60
N ASP A 230 -21.60 12.98 0.11
CA ASP A 230 -20.86 12.88 1.35
C ASP A 230 -21.92 12.62 2.43
N GLU A 231 -22.27 11.37 2.71
CA GLU A 231 -22.95 11.02 3.95
C GLU A 231 -21.96 11.20 5.11
N GLU A 232 -22.40 12.01 6.08
CA GLU A 232 -21.73 12.35 7.35
C GLU A 232 -21.48 11.14 8.26
#